data_445b1980f1862d832ba0a00e322e83a4
#
_entry.id   445b1980f1862d832ba0a00e322e83a4
#
_cell.length_a   1.000
_cell.length_b   1.000
_cell.length_c   1.000
_cell.angle_alpha   90.00
_cell.angle_beta   90.00
_cell.angle_gamma   90.00
#
_symmetry.space_group_name_H-M   'P 1'
#
loop_
_entity.id
_entity.type
_entity.pdbx_description
1 polymer ?
#
loop_
_entity_poly.entity_id
_entity_poly.type
_entity_poly.pdbx_seq_one_letter_code
_entity_poly.pdbx_strand_id
1 'polypeptide(L)'
;MKVWPLKFREHYHGELLFTNDAGGFFKSDQRFLHRYVDGALRDEDFKFLRCHGHAYRDASDAAFDGFCGRWARRINPVSELSYFILIPTLRCNLSCDYCQVSRAPESASGFDWNDEIRRQFLETLSKLDTETIKIEFQGGEPLLRLDILEEVRHFCRDNFKNAEFIVCTNLQSVSEESWKFLEAEDTFISTSFDGVEELHQFQRTKDPVLHDEFRANLQRAFSQFGTAKVSALPTLDVHNLPEPEGVMRSFVELGLRSIYLRRVNYQGFARKRYDFKGTQDAWMQFYRRFIDHMIECNWEADEAVEEYYLSHLLRRIFRTGIQNHVDLRNSSWLGYDYLVVDFDGKFYPTDEARMVSRVGRMDLSVGDLDTGIDEKKRDVLNSAASNFDDPDCVHCVYQAYCAPDVVDDLSRYGRIDIPRHETAHCQHHMALFDLAFELIYSDDPKVQYSLGCWLGIPNYRTELAVRLK
;
A
#
# COMPACT_ATOMS: atom_id res chain seq x y z
N MET A 1 12.78 24.55 30.12
CA MET A 1 12.79 23.68 28.94
C MET A 1 11.35 23.33 28.58
N LYS A 2 11.00 23.17 27.30
CA LYS A 2 9.66 22.84 26.82
C LYS A 2 9.68 21.44 26.21
N VAL A 3 8.67 20.63 26.47
CA VAL A 3 8.49 19.30 25.90
C VAL A 3 7.41 19.36 24.85
N TRP A 4 7.64 18.75 23.68
CA TRP A 4 6.60 18.54 22.69
C TRP A 4 5.52 17.62 23.28
N PRO A 5 4.25 17.80 22.94
CA PRO A 5 3.21 16.87 23.36
C PRO A 5 3.61 15.43 23.07
N LEU A 6 3.55 14.58 24.09
CA LEU A 6 3.84 13.17 23.97
C LEU A 6 2.53 12.38 23.98
N LYS A 7 2.41 11.48 23.00
CA LYS A 7 1.38 10.46 22.96
C LYS A 7 1.97 9.18 23.52
N PHE A 8 1.16 8.34 24.15
CA PHE A 8 1.68 7.11 24.75
C PHE A 8 0.66 5.98 24.68
N ARG A 9 1.17 4.77 24.70
CA ARG A 9 0.42 3.51 24.69
C ARG A 9 1.16 2.47 25.48
N GLU A 10 0.42 1.65 26.22
CA GLU A 10 0.99 0.46 26.83
C GLU A 10 1.49 -0.50 25.75
N HIS A 11 2.69 -1.00 25.93
CA HIS A 11 3.36 -1.93 25.05
C HIS A 11 3.79 -3.16 25.86
N TYR A 12 4.41 -4.14 25.21
CA TYR A 12 4.78 -5.42 25.87
C TYR A 12 5.54 -5.22 27.19
N HIS A 13 5.26 -6.11 28.15
CA HIS A 13 5.90 -6.18 29.48
C HIS A 13 5.66 -4.95 30.39
N GLY A 14 4.57 -4.22 30.21
CA GLY A 14 4.23 -3.06 31.04
C GLY A 14 5.08 -1.82 30.77
N GLU A 15 5.92 -1.82 29.74
CA GLU A 15 6.56 -0.61 29.22
C GLU A 15 5.56 0.24 28.44
N LEU A 16 5.80 1.53 28.37
CA LEU A 16 5.03 2.47 27.59
C LEU A 16 5.84 2.94 26.37
N LEU A 17 5.24 2.87 25.20
CA LEU A 17 5.75 3.53 23.99
C LEU A 17 5.29 4.97 23.99
N PHE A 18 6.22 5.90 23.82
CA PHE A 18 5.97 7.33 23.67
C PHE A 18 6.34 7.79 22.27
N THR A 19 5.53 8.67 21.69
CA THR A 19 5.83 9.31 20.40
C THR A 19 5.50 10.78 20.43
N ASN A 20 6.01 11.54 19.46
CA ASN A 20 5.62 12.91 19.19
C ASN A 20 5.14 13.10 17.74
N ASP A 21 4.58 14.26 17.43
CA ASP A 21 4.00 14.55 16.10
C ASP A 21 5.03 14.50 14.95
N ALA A 22 6.31 14.69 15.24
CA ALA A 22 7.39 14.53 14.26
C ALA A 22 7.83 13.07 14.07
N GLY A 23 7.20 12.12 14.80
CA GLY A 23 7.50 10.69 14.73
C GLY A 23 8.79 10.29 15.45
N GLY A 24 9.27 11.10 16.39
CA GLY A 24 10.25 10.64 17.36
C GLY A 24 9.58 9.67 18.34
N PHE A 25 10.28 8.63 18.78
CA PHE A 25 9.74 7.63 19.70
C PHE A 25 10.76 7.16 20.73
N PHE A 26 10.29 6.67 21.86
CA PHE A 26 11.07 5.99 22.89
C PHE A 26 10.18 5.15 23.79
N LYS A 27 10.75 4.20 24.52
CA LYS A 27 10.08 3.48 25.60
C LYS A 27 10.49 3.98 26.96
N SER A 28 9.57 3.96 27.90
CA SER A 28 9.81 4.20 29.31
C SER A 28 8.75 3.52 30.19
N ASP A 29 8.79 3.78 31.51
CA ASP A 29 7.91 3.19 32.51
C ASP A 29 6.78 4.13 32.95
N GLN A 30 5.86 3.60 33.76
CA GLN A 30 4.77 4.36 34.38
C GLN A 30 5.26 5.53 35.27
N ARG A 31 6.45 5.40 35.88
CA ARG A 31 7.00 6.48 36.73
C ARG A 31 7.39 7.70 35.91
N PHE A 32 7.91 7.48 34.69
CA PHE A 32 8.14 8.58 33.74
C PHE A 32 6.82 9.23 33.33
N LEU A 33 5.78 8.43 32.99
CA LEU A 33 4.46 8.97 32.64
C LEU A 33 3.90 9.86 33.75
N HIS A 34 3.94 9.41 35.00
CA HIS A 34 3.48 10.21 36.12
C HIS A 34 4.24 11.54 36.21
N ARG A 35 5.59 11.50 36.15
CA ARG A 35 6.40 12.74 36.17
C ARG A 35 6.05 13.69 35.01
N TYR A 36 5.79 13.12 33.84
CA TYR A 36 5.41 13.91 32.67
C TYR A 36 4.04 14.59 32.85
N VAL A 37 3.04 13.85 33.29
CA VAL A 37 1.67 14.36 33.51
C VAL A 37 1.62 15.38 34.66
N ASP A 38 2.35 15.14 35.75
CA ASP A 38 2.39 15.98 36.92
C ASP A 38 3.30 17.21 36.74
N GLY A 39 3.96 17.38 35.60
CA GLY A 39 4.91 18.47 35.35
C GLY A 39 6.17 18.40 36.23
N ALA A 40 6.50 17.21 36.74
CA ALA A 40 7.58 16.95 37.69
C ALA A 40 8.79 16.25 37.05
N LEU A 41 9.04 16.54 35.75
CA LEU A 41 10.19 16.00 35.04
C LEU A 41 11.51 16.47 35.68
N ARG A 42 12.48 15.56 35.77
CA ARG A 42 13.81 15.79 36.32
C ARG A 42 14.75 16.31 35.22
N ASP A 43 15.88 16.87 35.61
CA ASP A 43 16.91 17.36 34.69
C ASP A 43 17.40 16.25 33.73
N GLU A 44 17.49 15.02 34.22
CA GLU A 44 17.87 13.85 33.42
C GLU A 44 16.82 13.51 32.35
N ASP A 45 15.51 13.58 32.71
CA ASP A 45 14.41 13.39 31.78
C ASP A 45 14.49 14.44 30.67
N PHE A 46 14.67 15.72 31.03
CA PHE A 46 14.81 16.80 30.05
C PHE A 46 16.04 16.64 29.15
N LYS A 47 17.18 16.22 29.70
CA LYS A 47 18.39 15.96 28.93
C LYS A 47 18.14 14.88 27.88
N PHE A 48 17.54 13.76 28.30
CA PHE A 48 17.18 12.67 27.40
C PHE A 48 16.22 13.14 26.32
N LEU A 49 15.09 13.74 26.71
CA LEU A 49 14.05 14.22 25.77
C LEU A 49 14.63 15.18 24.73
N ARG A 50 15.50 16.10 25.13
CA ARG A 50 16.13 17.04 24.22
C ARG A 50 17.11 16.36 23.24
N CYS A 51 17.94 15.44 23.73
CA CYS A 51 18.87 14.70 22.88
C CYS A 51 18.16 13.85 21.82
N HIS A 52 16.93 13.40 22.09
CA HIS A 52 16.15 12.57 21.17
C HIS A 52 15.04 13.35 20.44
N GLY A 53 15.05 14.70 20.49
CA GLY A 53 14.13 15.53 19.72
C GLY A 53 12.70 15.60 20.26
N HIS A 54 12.51 15.35 21.58
CA HIS A 54 11.23 15.44 22.28
C HIS A 54 11.11 16.70 23.14
N ALA A 55 12.18 17.46 23.31
CA ALA A 55 12.18 18.70 24.07
C ALA A 55 13.13 19.73 23.46
N TYR A 56 12.91 21.01 23.78
CA TYR A 56 13.69 22.15 23.30
C TYR A 56 13.74 23.25 24.38
N ARG A 57 14.66 24.20 24.26
CA ARG A 57 14.75 25.35 25.15
C ARG A 57 13.86 26.50 24.68
N ASP A 58 14.09 26.93 23.47
CA ASP A 58 13.40 28.02 22.79
C ASP A 58 13.47 27.85 21.27
N ALA A 59 12.90 28.77 20.51
CA ALA A 59 12.83 28.70 19.05
C ALA A 59 14.20 28.79 18.34
N SER A 60 15.27 29.18 19.05
CA SER A 60 16.63 29.19 18.53
C SER A 60 17.40 27.87 18.77
N ASP A 61 16.78 26.90 19.44
CA ASP A 61 17.38 25.60 19.72
C ASP A 61 17.35 24.72 18.45
N ALA A 62 18.47 24.16 18.07
CA ALA A 62 18.56 23.21 16.96
C ALA A 62 17.60 21.99 17.11
N ALA A 63 17.21 21.64 18.35
CA ALA A 63 16.20 20.62 18.59
C ALA A 63 14.80 21.08 18.13
N PHE A 64 14.49 22.37 18.19
CA PHE A 64 13.25 22.93 17.65
C PHE A 64 13.23 22.84 16.12
N ASP A 65 14.28 23.32 15.45
CA ASP A 65 14.39 23.25 13.99
C ASP A 65 14.35 21.80 13.48
N GLY A 66 15.04 20.91 14.18
CA GLY A 66 15.05 19.48 13.87
C GLY A 66 13.68 18.81 13.97
N PHE A 67 12.89 19.22 14.98
CA PHE A 67 11.50 18.75 15.11
C PHE A 67 10.63 19.28 13.97
N CYS A 68 10.63 20.59 13.74
CA CYS A 68 9.84 21.22 12.68
C CYS A 68 10.15 20.63 11.30
N GLY A 69 11.45 20.44 11.00
CA GLY A 69 11.87 19.83 9.73
C GLY A 69 11.43 18.38 9.57
N ARG A 70 11.42 17.57 10.63
CA ARG A 70 10.88 16.20 10.57
C ARG A 70 9.37 16.19 10.46
N TRP A 71 8.67 17.03 11.23
CA TRP A 71 7.22 17.16 11.17
C TRP A 71 6.75 17.57 9.77
N ALA A 72 7.35 18.62 9.19
CA ALA A 72 7.01 19.09 7.86
C ALA A 72 7.16 17.99 6.78
N ARG A 73 8.19 17.15 6.90
CA ARG A 73 8.39 16.02 5.96
C ARG A 73 7.42 14.85 6.12
N ARG A 74 6.63 14.82 7.19
CA ARG A 74 5.56 13.83 7.36
C ARG A 74 4.25 14.24 6.69
N ILE A 75 4.10 15.53 6.41
CA ILE A 75 2.95 16.05 5.67
C ILE A 75 3.18 15.71 4.19
N ASN A 76 2.24 14.95 3.61
CA ASN A 76 2.28 14.66 2.20
C ASN A 76 1.85 15.90 1.41
N PRO A 77 2.72 16.51 0.56
CA PRO A 77 2.33 17.62 -0.28
C PRO A 77 1.39 17.15 -1.39
N VAL A 78 0.57 18.06 -1.90
CA VAL A 78 -0.13 17.84 -3.17
C VAL A 78 0.92 17.75 -4.28
N SER A 79 0.80 16.71 -5.11
CA SER A 79 1.62 16.52 -6.30
C SER A 79 0.77 16.74 -7.56
N GLU A 80 1.42 17.07 -8.67
CA GLU A 80 0.78 17.18 -9.96
C GLU A 80 0.27 15.82 -10.45
N LEU A 81 -0.83 15.84 -11.20
CA LEU A 81 -1.41 14.64 -11.80
C LEU A 81 -0.46 14.11 -12.90
N SER A 82 0.15 12.99 -12.64
CA SER A 82 1.13 12.35 -13.52
C SER A 82 1.01 10.82 -13.58
N TYR A 83 0.01 10.24 -12.88
CA TYR A 83 -0.20 8.82 -12.85
C TYR A 83 -1.67 8.49 -13.15
N PHE A 84 -1.89 7.58 -14.10
CA PHE A 84 -3.21 7.08 -14.46
C PHE A 84 -3.28 5.56 -14.37
N ILE A 85 -4.33 5.07 -13.73
CA ILE A 85 -4.73 3.67 -13.79
C ILE A 85 -5.85 3.58 -14.82
N LEU A 86 -5.63 2.84 -15.89
CA LEU A 86 -6.56 2.72 -17.01
C LEU A 86 -7.24 1.36 -16.99
N ILE A 87 -8.56 1.38 -17.17
CA ILE A 87 -9.40 0.20 -17.29
C ILE A 87 -9.93 0.11 -18.74
N PRO A 88 -9.09 -0.27 -19.71
CA PRO A 88 -9.49 -0.28 -21.11
C PRO A 88 -10.60 -1.29 -21.40
N THR A 89 -10.74 -2.28 -20.50
CA THR A 89 -11.78 -3.32 -20.57
C THR A 89 -12.08 -3.87 -19.19
N LEU A 90 -13.34 -4.23 -18.94
CA LEU A 90 -13.72 -5.08 -17.82
C LEU A 90 -13.83 -6.58 -18.22
N ARG A 91 -13.69 -6.89 -19.51
CA ARG A 91 -13.69 -8.29 -19.96
C ARG A 91 -12.47 -9.01 -19.44
N CYS A 92 -12.65 -10.27 -19.05
CA CYS A 92 -11.59 -11.09 -18.52
C CYS A 92 -11.80 -12.56 -18.96
N ASN A 93 -10.71 -13.20 -19.31
CA ASN A 93 -10.65 -14.64 -19.67
C ASN A 93 -10.64 -15.55 -18.44
N LEU A 94 -10.52 -15.02 -17.21
CA LEU A 94 -10.64 -15.75 -15.94
C LEU A 94 -11.91 -15.42 -15.19
N SER A 95 -12.24 -16.26 -14.19
CA SER A 95 -13.41 -16.11 -13.32
C SER A 95 -13.06 -16.33 -11.85
N CYS A 96 -12.05 -15.60 -11.37
CA CYS A 96 -11.56 -15.67 -9.99
C CYS A 96 -12.68 -15.52 -8.97
N ASP A 97 -12.65 -16.34 -7.91
CA ASP A 97 -13.72 -16.38 -6.91
C ASP A 97 -13.84 -15.08 -6.11
N TYR A 98 -12.74 -14.43 -5.84
CA TYR A 98 -12.65 -13.17 -5.10
C TYR A 98 -12.47 -11.95 -5.99
N CYS A 99 -12.87 -11.99 -7.26
CA CYS A 99 -12.67 -10.89 -8.20
C CYS A 99 -13.09 -9.54 -7.60
N GLN A 100 -12.11 -8.68 -7.32
CA GLN A 100 -12.32 -7.36 -6.73
C GLN A 100 -12.79 -6.36 -7.79
N VAL A 101 -12.26 -6.45 -8.99
CA VAL A 101 -12.54 -5.48 -10.08
C VAL A 101 -13.94 -5.61 -10.70
N SER A 102 -14.72 -6.62 -10.31
CA SER A 102 -16.07 -6.85 -10.84
C SER A 102 -16.11 -7.01 -12.34
N ARG A 103 -15.27 -7.91 -12.83
CA ARG A 103 -15.09 -8.22 -14.25
C ARG A 103 -16.37 -8.56 -15.01
N ALA A 104 -16.36 -8.37 -16.32
CA ALA A 104 -17.32 -8.93 -17.27
C ALA A 104 -16.75 -10.21 -17.91
N PRO A 105 -17.59 -11.17 -18.36
CA PRO A 105 -17.14 -12.30 -19.19
C PRO A 105 -16.44 -11.80 -20.46
N GLU A 106 -15.48 -12.58 -20.97
CA GLU A 106 -14.73 -12.23 -22.17
C GLU A 106 -15.63 -11.97 -23.38
N SER A 107 -16.73 -12.73 -23.52
CA SER A 107 -17.71 -12.58 -24.60
C SER A 107 -18.69 -11.43 -24.43
N ALA A 108 -18.64 -10.67 -23.32
CA ALA A 108 -19.57 -9.58 -23.09
C ALA A 108 -19.25 -8.38 -23.97
N SER A 109 -20.28 -7.63 -24.38
CA SER A 109 -20.17 -6.38 -25.13
C SER A 109 -20.47 -5.17 -24.25
N GLY A 110 -19.93 -3.99 -24.61
CA GLY A 110 -20.19 -2.74 -23.90
C GLY A 110 -19.36 -2.54 -22.63
N PHE A 111 -18.26 -3.29 -22.49
CA PHE A 111 -17.33 -3.22 -21.36
C PHE A 111 -15.91 -2.86 -21.79
N ASP A 112 -15.76 -2.28 -22.98
CA ASP A 112 -14.48 -1.81 -23.53
C ASP A 112 -14.53 -0.32 -23.79
N TRP A 113 -13.38 0.33 -23.76
CA TRP A 113 -13.23 1.65 -24.35
C TRP A 113 -13.63 1.63 -25.82
N ASN A 114 -14.46 2.57 -26.20
CA ASN A 114 -14.78 2.87 -27.59
C ASN A 114 -13.83 3.95 -28.16
N ASP A 115 -13.94 4.26 -29.44
CA ASP A 115 -13.07 5.24 -30.11
C ASP A 115 -13.19 6.64 -29.51
N GLU A 116 -14.37 7.01 -29.00
CA GLU A 116 -14.60 8.33 -28.39
C GLU A 116 -13.85 8.43 -27.05
N ILE A 117 -13.95 7.45 -26.18
CA ILE A 117 -13.21 7.39 -24.89
C ILE A 117 -11.69 7.43 -25.16
N ARG A 118 -11.20 6.68 -26.14
CA ARG A 118 -9.78 6.67 -26.53
C ARG A 118 -9.33 8.08 -26.93
N ARG A 119 -10.04 8.71 -27.85
CA ARG A 119 -9.74 10.07 -28.32
C ARG A 119 -9.73 11.09 -27.19
N GLN A 120 -10.77 11.10 -26.35
CA GLN A 120 -10.89 12.01 -25.21
C GLN A 120 -9.78 11.80 -24.16
N PHE A 121 -9.38 10.55 -23.92
CA PHE A 121 -8.28 10.27 -23.00
C PHE A 121 -6.95 10.83 -23.52
N LEU A 122 -6.62 10.59 -24.81
CA LEU A 122 -5.40 11.14 -25.40
C LEU A 122 -5.42 12.68 -25.41
N GLU A 123 -6.59 13.28 -25.64
CA GLU A 123 -6.76 14.73 -25.53
C GLU A 123 -6.56 15.22 -24.07
N THR A 124 -7.01 14.46 -23.09
CA THR A 124 -6.77 14.77 -21.67
C THR A 124 -5.28 14.71 -21.35
N LEU A 125 -4.56 13.70 -21.81
CA LEU A 125 -3.10 13.59 -21.63
C LEU A 125 -2.38 14.78 -22.28
N SER A 126 -2.80 15.24 -23.46
CA SER A 126 -2.15 16.34 -24.16
C SER A 126 -2.24 17.70 -23.43
N LYS A 127 -3.14 17.83 -22.46
CA LYS A 127 -3.35 19.05 -21.66
C LYS A 127 -2.56 19.05 -20.36
N LEU A 128 -1.87 17.94 -20.01
CA LEU A 128 -1.08 17.86 -18.79
C LEU A 128 0.20 18.66 -18.90
N ASP A 129 0.50 19.45 -17.88
CA ASP A 129 1.75 20.20 -17.75
C ASP A 129 2.75 19.41 -16.88
N THR A 130 3.24 18.29 -17.42
CA THR A 130 4.24 17.44 -16.75
C THR A 130 5.22 16.86 -17.77
N GLU A 131 6.46 16.67 -17.36
CA GLU A 131 7.49 15.99 -18.18
C GLU A 131 7.44 14.47 -18.04
N THR A 132 6.77 13.95 -16.99
CA THR A 132 6.77 12.52 -16.68
C THR A 132 5.37 11.99 -16.59
N ILE A 133 5.14 10.79 -17.11
CA ILE A 133 3.85 10.12 -17.04
C ILE A 133 4.02 8.65 -16.64
N LYS A 134 3.15 8.20 -15.76
CA LYS A 134 3.03 6.80 -15.40
C LYS A 134 1.64 6.30 -15.77
N ILE A 135 1.59 5.21 -16.52
CA ILE A 135 0.34 4.57 -16.93
C ILE A 135 0.33 3.14 -16.39
N GLU A 136 -0.71 2.80 -15.66
CA GLU A 136 -0.95 1.43 -15.23
C GLU A 136 -2.21 0.87 -15.90
N PHE A 137 -2.04 -0.17 -16.69
CA PHE A 137 -3.15 -0.85 -17.35
C PHE A 137 -3.68 -1.94 -16.43
N GLN A 138 -4.91 -1.78 -15.99
CA GLN A 138 -5.66 -2.72 -15.18
C GLN A 138 -6.98 -3.10 -15.87
N GLY A 139 -7.93 -3.63 -15.12
CA GLY A 139 -9.29 -3.93 -15.58
C GLY A 139 -9.68 -5.38 -15.34
N GLY A 140 -10.36 -6.01 -16.30
CA GLY A 140 -10.53 -7.46 -16.34
C GLY A 140 -9.21 -8.13 -16.68
N GLU A 141 -8.91 -8.23 -17.96
CA GLU A 141 -7.58 -8.57 -18.49
C GLU A 141 -7.19 -7.53 -19.55
N PRO A 142 -6.25 -6.62 -19.25
CA PRO A 142 -5.93 -5.51 -20.15
C PRO A 142 -5.34 -5.98 -21.49
N LEU A 143 -4.63 -7.10 -21.54
CA LEU A 143 -4.06 -7.64 -22.79
C LEU A 143 -5.11 -8.05 -23.82
N LEU A 144 -6.39 -8.18 -23.44
CA LEU A 144 -7.49 -8.34 -24.42
C LEU A 144 -7.71 -7.10 -25.28
N ARG A 145 -7.13 -5.95 -24.88
CA ARG A 145 -7.21 -4.67 -25.61
C ARG A 145 -5.80 -4.12 -25.88
N LEU A 146 -4.93 -4.98 -26.41
CA LEU A 146 -3.56 -4.62 -26.77
C LEU A 146 -3.50 -3.41 -27.71
N ASP A 147 -4.50 -3.26 -28.58
CA ASP A 147 -4.67 -2.10 -29.46
C ASP A 147 -4.65 -0.77 -28.70
N ILE A 148 -5.37 -0.69 -27.57
CA ILE A 148 -5.42 0.51 -26.72
C ILE A 148 -4.10 0.69 -25.98
N LEU A 149 -3.52 -0.38 -25.46
CA LEU A 149 -2.26 -0.32 -24.75
C LEU A 149 -1.14 0.23 -25.65
N GLU A 150 -1.08 -0.24 -26.89
CA GLU A 150 -0.11 0.22 -27.89
C GLU A 150 -0.31 1.70 -28.25
N GLU A 151 -1.56 2.11 -28.50
CA GLU A 151 -1.89 3.50 -28.84
C GLU A 151 -1.51 4.45 -27.71
N VAL A 152 -1.91 4.16 -26.48
CA VAL A 152 -1.58 4.99 -25.30
C VAL A 152 -0.07 5.06 -25.09
N ARG A 153 0.64 3.93 -25.18
CA ARG A 153 2.10 3.88 -25.02
C ARG A 153 2.80 4.72 -26.09
N HIS A 154 2.37 4.60 -27.35
CA HIS A 154 2.93 5.39 -28.45
C HIS A 154 2.74 6.88 -28.20
N PHE A 155 1.52 7.28 -27.88
CA PHE A 155 1.21 8.67 -27.57
C PHE A 155 2.05 9.21 -26.42
N CYS A 156 2.19 8.45 -25.32
CA CYS A 156 2.96 8.89 -24.16
C CYS A 156 4.44 9.07 -24.49
N ARG A 157 5.04 8.17 -25.27
CA ARG A 157 6.45 8.27 -25.70
C ARG A 157 6.71 9.49 -26.58
N ASP A 158 5.73 9.88 -27.38
CA ASP A 158 5.88 11.04 -28.29
C ASP A 158 5.70 12.38 -27.56
N ASN A 159 4.96 12.41 -26.45
CA ASN A 159 4.53 13.65 -25.81
C ASN A 159 5.17 13.91 -24.44
N PHE A 160 5.74 12.90 -23.78
CA PHE A 160 6.38 13.04 -22.46
C PHE A 160 7.86 12.66 -22.51
N LYS A 161 8.67 13.34 -21.72
CA LYS A 161 10.11 13.08 -21.67
C LYS A 161 10.42 11.71 -21.04
N ASN A 162 9.66 11.32 -20.02
CA ASN A 162 9.76 10.03 -19.36
C ASN A 162 8.37 9.42 -19.27
N ALA A 163 8.22 8.21 -19.77
CA ALA A 163 6.98 7.43 -19.66
C ALA A 163 7.28 6.06 -19.06
N GLU A 164 6.47 5.63 -18.10
CA GLU A 164 6.53 4.31 -17.48
C GLU A 164 5.19 3.62 -17.60
N PHE A 165 5.20 2.34 -17.96
CA PHE A 165 3.99 1.54 -18.15
C PHE A 165 4.01 0.33 -17.26
N ILE A 166 2.91 0.07 -16.57
CA ILE A 166 2.70 -1.16 -15.80
C ILE A 166 1.51 -1.89 -16.40
N VAL A 167 1.64 -3.18 -16.61
CA VAL A 167 0.56 -4.05 -17.08
C VAL A 167 0.20 -5.02 -15.95
N CYS A 168 -1.00 -4.85 -15.39
CA CYS A 168 -1.57 -5.76 -14.40
C CYS A 168 -2.30 -6.89 -15.11
N THR A 169 -1.60 -7.98 -15.37
CA THR A 169 -2.12 -9.11 -16.15
C THR A 169 -2.18 -10.40 -15.33
N ASN A 170 -3.16 -11.24 -15.65
CA ASN A 170 -3.26 -12.57 -15.08
C ASN A 170 -2.35 -13.60 -15.79
N LEU A 171 -1.62 -13.21 -16.83
CA LEU A 171 -0.74 -14.03 -17.66
C LEU A 171 -1.42 -15.26 -18.31
N GLN A 172 -2.74 -15.28 -18.43
CA GLN A 172 -3.48 -16.31 -19.10
C GLN A 172 -3.64 -15.99 -20.58
N SER A 173 -3.30 -16.94 -21.46
CA SER A 173 -3.48 -16.80 -22.92
C SER A 173 -2.79 -15.56 -23.52
N VAL A 174 -1.50 -15.38 -23.19
CA VAL A 174 -0.69 -14.26 -23.68
C VAL A 174 -0.23 -14.52 -25.12
N SER A 175 -0.63 -13.69 -26.08
CA SER A 175 -0.21 -13.76 -27.47
C SER A 175 1.27 -13.35 -27.68
N GLU A 176 1.87 -13.73 -28.80
CA GLU A 176 3.23 -13.30 -29.12
C GLU A 176 3.33 -11.78 -29.35
N GLU A 177 2.27 -11.14 -29.81
CA GLU A 177 2.19 -9.68 -29.90
C GLU A 177 2.18 -9.05 -28.51
N SER A 178 1.41 -9.65 -27.57
CA SER A 178 1.43 -9.21 -26.16
C SER A 178 2.81 -9.39 -25.53
N TRP A 179 3.51 -10.50 -25.79
CA TRP A 179 4.88 -10.68 -25.30
C TRP A 179 5.85 -9.60 -25.83
N LYS A 180 5.74 -9.25 -27.12
CA LYS A 180 6.54 -8.14 -27.71
C LYS A 180 6.21 -6.79 -27.05
N PHE A 181 4.94 -6.55 -26.73
CA PHE A 181 4.54 -5.36 -26.00
C PHE A 181 5.19 -5.31 -24.61
N LEU A 182 5.16 -6.42 -23.88
CA LEU A 182 5.73 -6.56 -22.56
C LEU A 182 7.27 -6.51 -22.53
N GLU A 183 7.96 -6.75 -23.65
CA GLU A 183 9.42 -6.75 -23.74
C GLU A 183 10.04 -5.35 -23.62
N ALA A 184 9.31 -4.28 -23.92
CA ALA A 184 9.82 -2.91 -23.93
C ALA A 184 10.39 -2.49 -22.56
N GLU A 185 11.54 -1.80 -22.55
CA GLU A 185 12.28 -1.44 -21.34
C GLU A 185 11.49 -0.60 -20.33
N ASP A 186 10.58 0.25 -20.81
CA ASP A 186 9.70 1.11 -20.03
C ASP A 186 8.41 0.45 -19.57
N THR A 187 8.24 -0.87 -19.85
CA THR A 187 7.02 -1.62 -19.54
C THR A 187 7.29 -2.67 -18.48
N PHE A 188 6.60 -2.59 -17.35
CA PHE A 188 6.70 -3.48 -16.20
C PHE A 188 5.47 -4.39 -16.12
N ILE A 189 5.64 -5.56 -15.56
CA ILE A 189 4.60 -6.59 -15.41
C ILE A 189 4.26 -6.73 -13.94
N SER A 190 2.99 -6.55 -13.60
CA SER A 190 2.43 -6.90 -12.30
C SER A 190 1.47 -8.07 -12.50
N THR A 191 1.81 -9.25 -12.00
CA THR A 191 0.94 -10.42 -12.15
C THR A 191 0.38 -10.89 -10.82
N SER A 192 -0.69 -11.64 -10.93
CA SER A 192 -1.33 -12.24 -9.76
C SER A 192 -0.84 -13.67 -9.58
N PHE A 193 -0.27 -13.97 -8.42
CA PHE A 193 0.09 -15.31 -8.02
C PHE A 193 -0.20 -15.52 -6.53
N ASP A 194 -1.10 -16.43 -6.18
CA ASP A 194 -1.58 -16.58 -4.80
C ASP A 194 -0.63 -17.38 -3.89
N GLY A 195 0.62 -17.55 -4.33
CA GLY A 195 1.73 -18.08 -3.53
C GLY A 195 1.84 -19.60 -3.51
N VAL A 196 0.74 -20.33 -3.61
CA VAL A 196 0.72 -21.81 -3.63
C VAL A 196 -0.06 -22.25 -4.86
N GLU A 197 0.49 -23.21 -5.62
CA GLU A 197 -0.09 -23.63 -6.91
C GLU A 197 -1.53 -24.10 -6.76
N GLU A 198 -1.79 -24.98 -5.80
CA GLU A 198 -3.12 -25.55 -5.57
C GLU A 198 -4.14 -24.46 -5.19
N LEU A 199 -3.70 -23.46 -4.42
CA LEU A 199 -4.55 -22.32 -4.04
C LEU A 199 -4.83 -21.45 -5.26
N HIS A 200 -3.82 -21.13 -6.05
CA HIS A 200 -3.97 -20.34 -7.28
C HIS A 200 -4.91 -21.05 -8.27
N GLN A 201 -4.71 -22.37 -8.48
CA GLN A 201 -5.60 -23.16 -9.33
C GLN A 201 -7.04 -23.14 -8.83
N PHE A 202 -7.25 -23.38 -7.56
CA PHE A 202 -8.58 -23.38 -6.94
C PHE A 202 -9.29 -22.04 -7.07
N GLN A 203 -8.60 -20.94 -6.82
CA GLN A 203 -9.20 -19.61 -6.74
C GLN A 203 -9.34 -18.92 -8.10
N ARG A 204 -8.41 -19.15 -9.05
CA ARG A 204 -8.32 -18.39 -10.30
C ARG A 204 -8.56 -19.21 -11.54
N THR A 205 -7.66 -20.12 -11.86
CA THR A 205 -7.70 -20.84 -13.16
C THR A 205 -8.74 -21.94 -13.18
N LYS A 206 -8.94 -22.65 -12.05
CA LYS A 206 -9.90 -23.74 -11.85
C LYS A 206 -9.68 -24.97 -12.72
N ASP A 207 -9.33 -24.77 -13.99
CA ASP A 207 -9.04 -25.82 -14.96
C ASP A 207 -7.55 -26.15 -14.93
N PRO A 208 -7.13 -27.44 -14.87
CA PRO A 208 -5.73 -27.84 -14.86
C PRO A 208 -4.95 -27.38 -16.11
N VAL A 209 -5.58 -27.42 -17.30
CA VAL A 209 -4.92 -26.98 -18.54
C VAL A 209 -4.63 -25.50 -18.53
N LEU A 210 -5.59 -24.70 -18.07
CA LEU A 210 -5.39 -23.25 -17.89
C LEU A 210 -4.35 -22.97 -16.81
N HIS A 211 -4.27 -23.80 -15.78
CA HIS A 211 -3.26 -23.66 -14.74
C HIS A 211 -1.85 -23.94 -15.26
N ASP A 212 -1.67 -25.00 -16.05
CA ASP A 212 -0.38 -25.32 -16.66
C ASP A 212 0.07 -24.24 -17.64
N GLU A 213 -0.84 -23.66 -18.42
CA GLU A 213 -0.56 -22.51 -19.28
C GLU A 213 -0.10 -21.29 -18.47
N PHE A 214 -0.81 -20.96 -17.40
CA PHE A 214 -0.41 -19.88 -16.50
C PHE A 214 1.00 -20.10 -15.94
N ARG A 215 1.31 -21.31 -15.45
CA ARG A 215 2.64 -21.64 -14.92
C ARG A 215 3.74 -21.45 -15.97
N ALA A 216 3.51 -21.92 -17.19
CA ALA A 216 4.45 -21.74 -18.28
C ALA A 216 4.69 -20.26 -18.59
N ASN A 217 3.64 -19.46 -18.63
CA ASN A 217 3.72 -18.01 -18.85
C ASN A 217 4.39 -17.28 -17.69
N LEU A 218 4.10 -17.64 -16.44
CA LEU A 218 4.75 -17.09 -15.26
C LEU A 218 6.26 -17.37 -15.29
N GLN A 219 6.64 -18.61 -15.59
CA GLN A 219 8.04 -19.00 -15.71
C GLN A 219 8.74 -18.28 -16.88
N ARG A 220 8.06 -18.15 -18.04
CA ARG A 220 8.56 -17.36 -19.18
C ARG A 220 8.82 -15.91 -18.77
N ALA A 221 7.86 -15.26 -18.11
CA ALA A 221 7.99 -13.87 -17.69
C ALA A 221 9.21 -13.65 -16.79
N PHE A 222 9.38 -14.46 -15.74
CA PHE A 222 10.53 -14.34 -14.85
C PHE A 222 11.86 -14.73 -15.50
N SER A 223 11.88 -15.76 -16.34
CA SER A 223 13.10 -16.18 -17.03
C SER A 223 13.56 -15.18 -18.09
N GLN A 224 12.62 -14.55 -18.80
CA GLN A 224 12.91 -13.62 -19.88
C GLN A 224 13.20 -12.20 -19.36
N PHE A 225 12.48 -11.73 -18.33
CA PHE A 225 12.50 -10.34 -17.90
C PHE A 225 13.10 -10.12 -16.50
N GLY A 226 13.15 -11.15 -15.67
CA GLY A 226 13.68 -11.08 -14.32
C GLY A 226 12.81 -10.30 -13.32
N THR A 227 13.22 -10.32 -12.07
CA THR A 227 12.50 -9.71 -10.94
C THR A 227 12.56 -8.18 -10.89
N ALA A 228 13.45 -7.56 -11.67
CA ALA A 228 13.48 -6.11 -11.82
C ALA A 228 12.31 -5.57 -12.65
N LYS A 229 11.72 -6.41 -13.50
CA LYS A 229 10.65 -6.03 -14.42
C LYS A 229 9.33 -6.73 -14.11
N VAL A 230 9.37 -7.90 -13.48
CA VAL A 230 8.19 -8.70 -13.14
C VAL A 230 7.99 -8.76 -11.65
N SER A 231 6.80 -8.37 -11.19
CA SER A 231 6.34 -8.56 -9.83
C SER A 231 5.15 -9.53 -9.80
N ALA A 232 5.03 -10.30 -8.74
CA ALA A 232 3.88 -11.18 -8.49
C ALA A 232 3.24 -10.84 -7.14
N LEU A 233 1.91 -10.75 -7.13
CA LEU A 233 1.16 -10.33 -5.95
C LEU A 233 0.17 -11.42 -5.54
N PRO A 234 0.25 -11.93 -4.29
CA PRO A 234 -0.73 -12.83 -3.74
C PRO A 234 -1.98 -12.08 -3.30
N THR A 235 -3.14 -12.70 -3.44
CA THR A 235 -4.38 -12.27 -2.81
C THR A 235 -4.94 -13.45 -2.02
N LEU A 236 -4.85 -13.35 -0.69
CA LEU A 236 -5.12 -14.45 0.22
C LEU A 236 -6.52 -14.32 0.84
N ASP A 237 -7.28 -15.40 0.74
CA ASP A 237 -8.57 -15.51 1.43
C ASP A 237 -8.36 -15.93 2.88
N VAL A 238 -8.79 -15.09 3.82
CA VAL A 238 -8.64 -15.34 5.27
C VAL A 238 -9.35 -16.62 5.72
N HIS A 239 -10.38 -17.06 4.98
CA HIS A 239 -11.09 -18.31 5.28
C HIS A 239 -10.38 -19.55 4.73
N ASN A 240 -9.35 -19.39 3.91
CA ASN A 240 -8.57 -20.48 3.31
C ASN A 240 -7.10 -20.09 3.18
N LEU A 241 -6.48 -19.74 4.31
CA LEU A 241 -5.06 -19.34 4.34
C LEU A 241 -4.17 -20.57 4.13
N PRO A 242 -3.16 -20.48 3.24
CA PRO A 242 -2.15 -21.52 3.08
C PRO A 242 -1.16 -21.51 4.26
N GLU A 243 -0.26 -22.50 4.30
CA GLU A 243 0.86 -22.44 5.24
C GLU A 243 1.87 -21.35 4.82
N PRO A 244 2.31 -20.50 5.76
CA PRO A 244 3.23 -19.39 5.48
C PRO A 244 4.51 -19.81 4.73
N GLU A 245 5.06 -20.97 5.10
CA GLU A 245 6.28 -21.56 4.51
C GLU A 245 6.11 -21.84 3.02
N GLY A 246 4.93 -22.33 2.62
CA GLY A 246 4.59 -22.59 1.22
C GLY A 246 4.54 -21.32 0.40
N VAL A 247 3.90 -20.29 0.94
CA VAL A 247 3.82 -18.96 0.27
C VAL A 247 5.23 -18.41 0.07
N MET A 248 6.03 -18.33 1.13
CA MET A 248 7.38 -17.78 1.06
C MET A 248 8.24 -18.54 0.04
N ARG A 249 8.23 -19.88 0.10
CA ARG A 249 9.01 -20.73 -0.82
C ARG A 249 8.68 -20.45 -2.27
N SER A 250 7.39 -20.39 -2.63
CA SER A 250 6.95 -20.19 -4.01
C SER A 250 7.44 -18.85 -4.59
N PHE A 251 7.47 -17.78 -3.78
CA PHE A 251 7.99 -16.49 -4.22
C PHE A 251 9.52 -16.49 -4.33
N VAL A 252 10.22 -17.09 -3.37
CA VAL A 252 11.68 -17.20 -3.38
C VAL A 252 12.18 -18.05 -4.56
N GLU A 253 11.47 -19.11 -4.94
CA GLU A 253 11.77 -19.95 -6.11
C GLU A 253 11.64 -19.16 -7.44
N LEU A 254 10.77 -18.16 -7.50
CA LEU A 254 10.70 -17.20 -8.63
C LEU A 254 11.83 -16.15 -8.60
N GLY A 255 12.69 -16.16 -7.57
CA GLY A 255 13.76 -15.19 -7.38
C GLY A 255 13.33 -13.90 -6.70
N LEU A 256 12.07 -13.78 -6.26
CA LEU A 256 11.56 -12.60 -5.58
C LEU A 256 12.11 -12.50 -4.16
N ARG A 257 12.48 -11.29 -3.76
CA ARG A 257 13.00 -10.95 -2.44
C ARG A 257 12.12 -9.97 -1.67
N SER A 258 11.04 -9.51 -2.29
CA SER A 258 10.03 -8.67 -1.65
C SER A 258 8.66 -9.30 -1.92
N ILE A 259 7.92 -9.61 -0.87
CA ILE A 259 6.62 -10.29 -0.93
C ILE A 259 5.59 -9.37 -0.28
N TYR A 260 4.59 -8.94 -1.06
CA TYR A 260 3.50 -8.13 -0.53
C TYR A 260 2.29 -9.00 -0.22
N LEU A 261 2.11 -9.37 1.04
CA LEU A 261 0.93 -10.14 1.47
C LEU A 261 -0.33 -9.28 1.45
N ARG A 262 -1.24 -9.63 0.55
CA ARG A 262 -2.53 -8.96 0.42
C ARG A 262 -3.66 -9.91 0.76
N ARG A 263 -4.52 -9.52 1.69
CA ARG A 263 -5.79 -10.20 1.92
C ARG A 263 -6.83 -9.79 0.88
N VAL A 264 -7.78 -10.68 0.61
CA VAL A 264 -8.96 -10.32 -0.19
C VAL A 264 -9.61 -9.08 0.44
N ASN A 265 -9.78 -8.02 -0.33
CA ASN A 265 -10.54 -6.86 0.11
C ASN A 265 -12.06 -7.08 -0.14
N TYR A 266 -12.89 -6.30 0.53
CA TYR A 266 -14.35 -6.43 0.46
C TYR A 266 -15.00 -5.46 -0.54
N GLN A 267 -14.24 -5.02 -1.52
CA GLN A 267 -14.74 -4.26 -2.64
C GLN A 267 -15.06 -5.21 -3.82
N GLY A 268 -15.82 -4.77 -4.78
CA GLY A 268 -16.17 -5.56 -5.94
C GLY A 268 -17.02 -6.81 -5.59
N PHE A 269 -16.88 -7.86 -6.40
CA PHE A 269 -17.66 -9.10 -6.24
C PHE A 269 -17.30 -9.91 -5.00
N ALA A 270 -16.09 -9.76 -4.47
CA ALA A 270 -15.66 -10.37 -3.23
C ALA A 270 -16.65 -10.07 -2.08
N ARG A 271 -17.20 -8.85 -2.06
CA ARG A 271 -18.19 -8.43 -1.07
C ARG A 271 -19.42 -9.36 -0.95
N LYS A 272 -19.79 -10.05 -2.01
CA LYS A 272 -20.96 -10.95 -2.01
C LYS A 272 -20.67 -12.31 -1.36
N ARG A 273 -19.40 -12.68 -1.24
CA ARG A 273 -18.97 -14.01 -0.78
C ARG A 273 -18.34 -14.00 0.60
N TYR A 274 -17.71 -12.89 0.99
CA TYR A 274 -16.88 -12.85 2.19
C TYR A 274 -17.51 -11.97 3.26
N ASP A 275 -17.66 -12.52 4.46
CA ASP A 275 -17.95 -11.74 5.67
C ASP A 275 -16.60 -11.34 6.28
N PHE A 276 -16.40 -10.04 6.48
CA PHE A 276 -15.17 -9.50 7.06
C PHE A 276 -15.16 -9.52 8.59
N LYS A 277 -16.29 -9.87 9.24
CA LYS A 277 -16.38 -9.91 10.70
C LYS A 277 -15.52 -11.04 11.26
N GLY A 278 -14.67 -10.70 12.23
CA GLY A 278 -13.80 -11.68 12.91
C GLY A 278 -12.59 -12.17 12.09
N THR A 279 -12.35 -11.64 10.90
CA THR A 279 -11.22 -12.10 10.07
C THR A 279 -9.89 -11.44 10.46
N GLN A 280 -9.90 -10.36 11.24
CA GLN A 280 -8.70 -9.62 11.61
C GLN A 280 -7.72 -10.46 12.43
N ASP A 281 -8.20 -11.16 13.44
CA ASP A 281 -7.34 -11.97 14.32
C ASP A 281 -6.71 -13.13 13.56
N ALA A 282 -7.49 -13.84 12.72
CA ALA A 282 -6.96 -14.93 11.90
C ALA A 282 -5.90 -14.44 10.91
N TRP A 283 -6.14 -13.28 10.30
CA TRP A 283 -5.15 -12.64 9.43
C TRP A 283 -3.87 -12.28 10.19
N MET A 284 -3.97 -11.64 11.34
CA MET A 284 -2.80 -11.24 12.11
C MET A 284 -2.01 -12.42 12.67
N GLN A 285 -2.68 -13.51 13.03
CA GLN A 285 -2.01 -14.76 13.42
C GLN A 285 -1.21 -15.37 12.26
N PHE A 286 -1.82 -15.43 11.06
CA PHE A 286 -1.12 -15.88 9.85
C PHE A 286 0.06 -14.96 9.52
N TYR A 287 -0.17 -13.65 9.52
CA TYR A 287 0.83 -12.65 9.20
C TYR A 287 2.03 -12.73 10.14
N ARG A 288 1.80 -12.86 11.45
CA ARG A 288 2.87 -13.04 12.44
C ARG A 288 3.67 -14.31 12.18
N ARG A 289 3.01 -15.47 11.97
CA ARG A 289 3.70 -16.72 11.63
C ARG A 289 4.55 -16.57 10.35
N PHE A 290 4.05 -15.85 9.35
CA PHE A 290 4.79 -15.58 8.13
C PHE A 290 6.06 -14.74 8.41
N ILE A 291 5.95 -13.69 9.20
CA ILE A 291 7.08 -12.83 9.57
C ILE A 291 8.10 -13.61 10.42
N ASP A 292 7.65 -14.39 11.40
CA ASP A 292 8.53 -15.20 12.25
C ASP A 292 9.32 -16.21 11.39
N HIS A 293 8.65 -16.90 10.47
CA HIS A 293 9.29 -17.81 9.52
C HIS A 293 10.30 -17.08 8.61
N MET A 294 9.91 -15.91 8.08
CA MET A 294 10.81 -15.10 7.25
C MET A 294 12.07 -14.67 8.00
N ILE A 295 11.95 -14.27 9.27
CA ILE A 295 13.09 -13.90 10.12
C ILE A 295 14.04 -15.09 10.32
N GLU A 296 13.51 -16.29 10.58
CA GLU A 296 14.31 -17.51 10.69
C GLU A 296 15.06 -17.82 9.39
N CYS A 297 14.36 -17.75 8.25
CA CYS A 297 14.97 -17.99 6.94
C CYS A 297 16.03 -16.94 6.60
N ASN A 298 15.79 -15.66 6.88
CA ASN A 298 16.74 -14.59 6.61
C ASN A 298 18.06 -14.77 7.37
N TRP A 299 18.01 -15.31 8.59
CA TRP A 299 19.20 -15.56 9.40
C TRP A 299 20.15 -16.59 8.79
N GLU A 300 19.61 -17.51 8.00
CA GLU A 300 20.34 -18.63 7.37
C GLU A 300 20.65 -18.36 5.89
N ALA A 301 20.05 -17.33 5.29
CA ALA A 301 20.15 -17.04 3.86
C ALA A 301 21.25 -16.02 3.53
N ASP A 302 21.83 -16.14 2.33
CA ASP A 302 22.78 -15.16 1.78
C ASP A 302 22.10 -13.82 1.45
N GLU A 303 20.82 -13.87 1.05
CA GLU A 303 20.01 -12.71 0.69
C GLU A 303 18.70 -12.71 1.47
N ALA A 304 18.45 -11.63 2.19
CA ALA A 304 17.23 -11.48 2.98
C ALA A 304 15.99 -11.21 2.10
N VAL A 305 14.88 -11.82 2.50
CA VAL A 305 13.53 -11.54 1.97
C VAL A 305 12.84 -10.54 2.87
N GLU A 306 12.04 -9.64 2.29
CA GLU A 306 11.18 -8.72 3.05
C GLU A 306 9.70 -8.98 2.79
N GLU A 307 8.89 -8.80 3.83
CA GLU A 307 7.48 -8.54 3.59
C GLU A 307 7.35 -7.04 3.30
N TYR A 308 6.84 -6.74 2.10
CA TYR A 308 6.87 -5.40 1.52
C TYR A 308 6.21 -4.34 2.42
N TYR A 309 5.00 -4.64 2.94
CA TYR A 309 4.23 -3.63 3.68
C TYR A 309 4.83 -3.35 5.07
N LEU A 310 5.25 -4.38 5.78
CA LEU A 310 5.94 -4.22 7.08
C LEU A 310 7.26 -3.47 6.93
N SER A 311 8.06 -3.82 5.93
CA SER A 311 9.30 -3.10 5.61
C SER A 311 9.03 -1.64 5.28
N HIS A 312 7.93 -1.37 4.58
CA HIS A 312 7.49 0.00 4.30
C HIS A 312 7.09 0.76 5.57
N LEU A 313 6.33 0.14 6.49
CA LEU A 313 6.00 0.73 7.79
C LEU A 313 7.26 1.03 8.61
N LEU A 314 8.22 0.12 8.66
CA LEU A 314 9.50 0.30 9.35
C LEU A 314 10.28 1.48 8.75
N ARG A 315 10.38 1.54 7.41
CA ARG A 315 11.04 2.67 6.72
C ARG A 315 10.33 3.98 7.03
N ARG A 316 9.00 3.98 7.09
CA ARG A 316 8.20 5.16 7.43
C ARG A 316 8.39 5.62 8.89
N ILE A 317 8.61 4.69 9.82
CA ILE A 317 8.94 5.01 11.22
C ILE A 317 10.30 5.74 11.29
N PHE A 318 11.34 5.20 10.64
CA PHE A 318 12.70 5.69 10.76
C PHE A 318 13.09 6.81 9.78
N ARG A 319 12.45 6.88 8.62
CA ARG A 319 12.78 7.82 7.54
C ARG A 319 11.59 8.70 7.21
N THR A 320 11.69 9.99 7.46
CA THR A 320 10.61 10.94 7.16
C THR A 320 10.66 11.39 5.69
N GLY A 321 9.51 11.41 5.02
CA GLY A 321 9.34 12.03 3.70
C GLY A 321 9.80 11.22 2.49
N ILE A 322 10.24 9.97 2.66
CA ILE A 322 10.74 9.13 1.56
C ILE A 322 9.73 8.05 1.17
N GLN A 323 8.82 7.69 2.07
CA GLN A 323 7.94 6.54 1.90
C GLN A 323 6.47 6.99 1.86
N ASN A 324 5.97 7.22 0.64
CA ASN A 324 4.61 7.69 0.38
C ASN A 324 3.73 6.59 -0.23
N HIS A 325 3.65 5.44 0.44
CA HIS A 325 2.69 4.42 0.03
C HIS A 325 1.27 4.97 0.12
N VAL A 326 0.45 4.69 -0.88
CA VAL A 326 -0.87 5.32 -1.03
C VAL A 326 -1.76 5.15 0.21
N ASP A 327 -1.78 3.96 0.81
CA ASP A 327 -2.62 3.63 1.99
C ASP A 327 -2.17 4.34 3.28
N LEU A 328 -1.01 4.99 3.28
CA LEU A 328 -0.43 5.66 4.44
C LEU A 328 -0.15 7.14 4.22
N ARG A 329 -0.56 7.69 3.11
CA ARG A 329 -0.40 9.13 2.84
C ARG A 329 -1.31 9.94 3.76
N ASN A 330 -0.73 10.91 4.42
CA ASN A 330 -1.45 11.86 5.28
C ASN A 330 -1.05 13.31 4.91
N SER A 331 -1.90 14.11 4.29
CA SER A 331 -3.25 13.75 3.77
C SER A 331 -3.15 12.85 2.55
N SER A 332 -4.18 12.05 2.26
CA SER A 332 -4.11 11.09 1.16
C SER A 332 -4.26 11.74 -0.22
N TRP A 333 -4.81 12.95 -0.32
CA TRP A 333 -5.00 13.72 -1.56
C TRP A 333 -5.63 12.91 -2.70
N LEU A 334 -6.77 12.27 -2.39
CA LEU A 334 -7.51 11.42 -3.30
C LEU A 334 -7.84 12.15 -4.61
N GLY A 335 -7.39 11.59 -5.75
CA GLY A 335 -7.66 12.14 -7.07
C GLY A 335 -6.87 13.39 -7.44
N TYR A 336 -5.73 13.65 -6.77
CA TYR A 336 -4.85 14.77 -7.12
C TYR A 336 -3.64 14.33 -7.94
N ASP A 337 -2.85 13.40 -7.48
CA ASP A 337 -1.62 12.96 -8.13
C ASP A 337 -1.81 11.75 -9.04
N TYR A 338 -2.91 11.01 -8.85
CA TYR A 338 -3.33 9.95 -9.76
C TYR A 338 -4.84 9.85 -9.88
N LEU A 339 -5.29 9.29 -11.00
CA LEU A 339 -6.70 9.03 -11.32
C LEU A 339 -6.85 7.64 -11.94
N VAL A 340 -8.00 7.03 -11.68
CA VAL A 340 -8.46 5.84 -12.41
C VAL A 340 -9.43 6.28 -13.50
N VAL A 341 -9.21 5.84 -14.73
CA VAL A 341 -10.12 6.05 -15.87
C VAL A 341 -10.79 4.72 -16.18
N ASP A 342 -12.08 4.61 -15.87
CA ASP A 342 -12.85 3.36 -16.05
C ASP A 342 -13.21 3.11 -17.51
N PHE A 343 -13.72 1.91 -17.78
CA PHE A 343 -14.12 1.47 -19.13
C PHE A 343 -15.20 2.36 -19.77
N ASP A 344 -15.96 3.12 -18.99
CA ASP A 344 -17.00 4.06 -19.42
C ASP A 344 -16.53 5.53 -19.44
N GLY A 345 -15.24 5.79 -19.22
CA GLY A 345 -14.64 7.13 -19.25
C GLY A 345 -14.79 7.93 -17.97
N LYS A 346 -15.35 7.36 -16.90
CA LYS A 346 -15.45 8.02 -15.60
C LYS A 346 -14.12 8.06 -14.87
N PHE A 347 -13.93 9.12 -14.11
CA PHE A 347 -12.78 9.30 -13.23
C PHE A 347 -13.10 8.87 -11.80
N TYR A 348 -12.19 8.09 -11.22
CA TYR A 348 -12.23 7.72 -9.81
C TYR A 348 -10.92 8.10 -9.12
N PRO A 349 -10.97 8.48 -7.82
CA PRO A 349 -9.77 8.88 -7.09
C PRO A 349 -8.86 7.71 -6.72
N THR A 350 -9.40 6.49 -6.66
CA THR A 350 -8.66 5.24 -6.43
C THR A 350 -9.36 4.07 -7.13
N ASP A 351 -8.63 2.96 -7.32
CA ASP A 351 -9.23 1.74 -7.88
C ASP A 351 -10.30 1.14 -6.94
N GLU A 352 -10.09 1.24 -5.63
CA GLU A 352 -11.09 0.83 -4.62
C GLU A 352 -12.37 1.65 -4.73
N ALA A 353 -12.27 2.98 -4.93
CA ALA A 353 -13.43 3.85 -5.13
C ALA A 353 -14.23 3.43 -6.38
N ARG A 354 -13.54 3.06 -7.46
CA ARG A 354 -14.15 2.50 -8.66
C ARG A 354 -14.87 1.17 -8.35
N MET A 355 -14.21 0.25 -7.63
CA MET A 355 -14.80 -1.05 -7.26
C MET A 355 -16.07 -0.88 -6.42
N VAL A 356 -16.06 0.02 -5.44
CA VAL A 356 -17.22 0.34 -4.59
C VAL A 356 -18.39 0.89 -5.43
N SER A 357 -18.07 1.79 -6.36
CA SER A 357 -19.06 2.39 -7.27
C SER A 357 -19.64 1.34 -8.23
N ARG A 358 -18.77 0.46 -8.75
CA ARG A 358 -19.15 -0.62 -9.69
C ARG A 358 -20.16 -1.61 -9.10
N VAL A 359 -20.10 -1.89 -7.82
CA VAL A 359 -21.09 -2.77 -7.15
C VAL A 359 -22.34 -2.02 -6.69
N GLY A 360 -22.46 -0.74 -7.02
CA GLY A 360 -23.63 0.10 -6.70
C GLY A 360 -23.77 0.42 -5.21
N ARG A 361 -22.66 0.35 -4.44
CA ARG A 361 -22.69 0.72 -3.03
C ARG A 361 -22.78 2.22 -2.82
N MET A 362 -21.96 2.97 -3.54
CA MET A 362 -21.91 4.43 -3.52
C MET A 362 -21.21 4.90 -4.80
N ASP A 363 -21.65 5.99 -5.41
CA ASP A 363 -20.94 6.62 -6.52
C ASP A 363 -19.83 7.52 -5.96
N LEU A 364 -18.58 7.09 -6.15
CA LEU A 364 -17.37 7.81 -5.75
C LEU A 364 -16.62 8.39 -6.95
N SER A 365 -17.30 8.53 -8.12
CA SER A 365 -16.71 9.18 -9.28
C SER A 365 -16.43 10.66 -8.99
N VAL A 366 -15.29 11.14 -9.49
CA VAL A 366 -14.85 12.54 -9.34
C VAL A 366 -14.82 13.28 -10.70
N GLY A 367 -15.63 12.83 -11.65
CA GLY A 367 -15.75 13.41 -12.99
C GLY A 367 -15.69 12.36 -14.09
N ASP A 368 -15.48 12.81 -15.30
CA ASP A 368 -15.36 11.97 -16.50
C ASP A 368 -14.55 12.69 -17.60
N LEU A 369 -14.32 11.98 -18.71
CA LEU A 369 -13.57 12.50 -19.86
C LEU A 369 -14.28 13.65 -20.60
N ASP A 370 -15.62 13.74 -20.51
CA ASP A 370 -16.39 14.81 -21.17
C ASP A 370 -16.32 16.12 -20.39
N THR A 371 -16.49 16.05 -19.07
CA THR A 371 -16.64 17.22 -18.19
C THR A 371 -15.37 17.56 -17.41
N GLY A 372 -14.38 16.67 -17.38
CA GLY A 372 -13.18 16.80 -16.57
C GLY A 372 -13.40 16.44 -15.11
N ILE A 373 -12.49 16.88 -14.24
CA ILE A 373 -12.53 16.60 -12.80
C ILE A 373 -13.58 17.47 -12.12
N ASP A 374 -14.51 16.87 -11.39
CA ASP A 374 -15.41 17.55 -10.47
C ASP A 374 -14.68 17.84 -9.14
N GLU A 375 -14.09 19.03 -9.06
CA GLU A 375 -13.32 19.47 -7.90
C GLU A 375 -14.14 19.44 -6.60
N LYS A 376 -15.44 19.75 -6.65
CA LYS A 376 -16.30 19.73 -5.45
C LYS A 376 -16.46 18.32 -4.89
N LYS A 377 -16.70 17.33 -5.75
CA LYS A 377 -16.79 15.93 -5.32
C LYS A 377 -15.45 15.44 -4.77
N ARG A 378 -14.34 15.78 -5.44
CA ARG A 378 -13.00 15.44 -4.99
C ARG A 378 -12.70 16.04 -3.61
N ASP A 379 -13.02 17.33 -3.40
CA ASP A 379 -12.76 18.02 -2.15
C ASP A 379 -13.61 17.47 -0.98
N VAL A 380 -14.87 17.07 -1.25
CA VAL A 380 -15.71 16.39 -0.26
C VAL A 380 -15.06 15.09 0.23
N LEU A 381 -14.51 14.27 -0.65
CA LEU A 381 -13.80 13.04 -0.27
C LEU A 381 -12.55 13.36 0.56
N ASN A 382 -11.84 14.44 0.21
CA ASN A 382 -10.62 14.84 0.90
C ASN A 382 -10.85 15.53 2.25
N SER A 383 -12.07 15.92 2.58
CA SER A 383 -12.41 16.55 3.87
C SER A 383 -12.14 15.66 5.09
N ALA A 384 -12.11 14.32 4.91
CA ALA A 384 -11.81 13.34 5.94
C ALA A 384 -10.50 12.56 5.68
N ALA A 385 -9.69 13.00 4.70
CA ALA A 385 -8.49 12.30 4.24
C ALA A 385 -7.22 12.65 5.05
N SER A 386 -7.37 13.24 6.23
CA SER A 386 -6.28 13.61 7.14
C SER A 386 -6.55 13.13 8.56
N ASN A 387 -5.50 12.76 9.27
CA ASN A 387 -5.58 12.40 10.69
C ASN A 387 -5.13 13.54 11.63
N PHE A 388 -4.78 14.72 11.09
CA PHE A 388 -4.21 15.80 11.91
C PHE A 388 -5.22 16.40 12.89
N ASP A 389 -6.48 16.50 12.47
CA ASP A 389 -7.57 17.11 13.26
C ASP A 389 -8.62 16.08 13.69
N ASP A 390 -8.39 14.80 13.41
CA ASP A 390 -9.30 13.73 13.80
C ASP A 390 -9.19 13.47 15.31
N PRO A 391 -10.30 13.53 16.08
CA PRO A 391 -10.27 13.47 17.54
C PRO A 391 -9.71 12.16 18.11
N ASP A 392 -9.84 11.04 17.40
CA ASP A 392 -9.25 9.77 17.82
C ASP A 392 -7.76 9.70 17.47
N CYS A 393 -7.38 10.28 16.33
CA CYS A 393 -6.01 10.21 15.84
C CYS A 393 -5.06 11.16 16.55
N VAL A 394 -5.51 12.36 16.99
CA VAL A 394 -4.64 13.35 17.65
C VAL A 394 -4.01 12.84 18.94
N HIS A 395 -4.60 11.81 19.56
CA HIS A 395 -4.07 11.16 20.76
C HIS A 395 -3.40 9.81 20.48
N CYS A 396 -3.46 9.34 19.24
CA CYS A 396 -2.92 8.03 18.87
C CYS A 396 -1.39 8.08 18.78
N VAL A 397 -0.72 7.12 19.43
CA VAL A 397 0.74 6.97 19.40
C VAL A 397 1.29 6.76 17.99
N TYR A 398 0.48 6.24 17.08
CA TYR A 398 0.89 5.95 15.70
C TYR A 398 0.50 7.04 14.68
N GLN A 399 -0.12 8.13 15.12
CA GLN A 399 -0.59 9.19 14.23
C GLN A 399 0.47 9.65 13.22
N ALA A 400 1.70 9.86 13.67
CA ALA A 400 2.78 10.35 12.81
C ALA A 400 3.17 9.39 11.66
N TYR A 401 2.74 8.14 11.73
CA TYR A 401 3.09 7.09 10.75
C TYR A 401 1.89 6.60 9.95
N CYS A 402 0.67 6.88 10.42
CA CYS A 402 -0.59 6.37 9.89
C CYS A 402 -1.35 7.42 9.07
N ALA A 403 -2.35 6.98 8.33
CA ALA A 403 -3.33 7.81 7.63
C ALA A 403 -4.72 7.16 7.68
N PRO A 404 -5.82 7.91 7.54
CA PRO A 404 -7.15 7.35 7.39
C PRO A 404 -7.37 6.82 5.97
N ASP A 405 -8.20 5.80 5.83
CA ASP A 405 -8.70 5.34 4.54
C ASP A 405 -10.20 5.62 4.43
N VAL A 406 -10.52 6.72 3.79
CA VAL A 406 -11.91 7.18 3.58
C VAL A 406 -12.69 6.21 2.70
N VAL A 407 -12.03 5.62 1.71
CA VAL A 407 -12.68 4.73 0.74
C VAL A 407 -13.02 3.39 1.40
N ASP A 408 -12.14 2.83 2.24
CA ASP A 408 -12.44 1.63 3.01
C ASP A 408 -13.60 1.86 3.99
N ASP A 409 -13.62 3.01 4.69
CA ASP A 409 -14.71 3.38 5.60
C ASP A 409 -16.05 3.48 4.86
N LEU A 410 -16.09 4.19 3.73
CA LEU A 410 -17.29 4.29 2.88
C LEU A 410 -17.72 2.92 2.33
N SER A 411 -16.77 2.10 1.91
CA SER A 411 -17.04 0.76 1.42
C SER A 411 -17.69 -0.12 2.48
N ARG A 412 -17.11 -0.16 3.68
CA ARG A 412 -17.56 -1.05 4.76
C ARG A 412 -18.81 -0.55 5.45
N TYR A 413 -18.83 0.71 5.80
CA TYR A 413 -19.81 1.29 6.71
C TYR A 413 -20.83 2.19 6.01
N GLY A 414 -20.52 2.70 4.81
CA GLY A 414 -21.36 3.67 4.09
C GLY A 414 -21.35 5.07 4.71
N ARG A 415 -20.40 5.34 5.61
CA ARG A 415 -20.22 6.60 6.34
C ARG A 415 -18.78 6.76 6.80
N ILE A 416 -18.35 7.98 7.12
CA ILE A 416 -16.99 8.34 7.54
C ILE A 416 -16.90 8.85 8.98
N ASP A 417 -18.01 8.98 9.68
CA ASP A 417 -18.11 9.52 11.03
C ASP A 417 -18.11 8.44 12.13
N ILE A 418 -17.50 7.29 11.83
CA ILE A 418 -17.28 6.22 12.80
C ILE A 418 -16.04 6.55 13.62
N PRO A 419 -16.04 6.32 14.94
CA PRO A 419 -14.82 6.41 15.74
C PRO A 419 -13.70 5.57 15.11
N ARG A 420 -12.52 6.18 14.90
CA ARG A 420 -11.42 5.55 14.14
C ARG A 420 -11.03 4.18 14.71
N HIS A 421 -10.96 4.06 16.01
CA HIS A 421 -10.58 2.81 16.69
C HIS A 421 -11.57 1.65 16.46
N GLU A 422 -12.80 1.93 15.98
CA GLU A 422 -13.80 0.93 15.60
C GLU A 422 -13.67 0.53 14.11
N THR A 423 -12.91 1.27 13.30
CA THR A 423 -12.79 0.94 11.88
C THR A 423 -11.82 -0.22 11.64
N ALA A 424 -12.11 -1.03 10.63
CA ALA A 424 -11.27 -2.17 10.25
C ALA A 424 -9.86 -1.72 9.80
N HIS A 425 -9.78 -0.57 9.10
CA HIS A 425 -8.51 0.03 8.70
C HIS A 425 -7.65 0.38 9.92
N CYS A 426 -8.22 1.10 10.90
CA CYS A 426 -7.50 1.47 12.11
C CYS A 426 -7.05 0.25 12.91
N GLN A 427 -7.95 -0.71 13.16
CA GLN A 427 -7.62 -1.95 13.90
C GLN A 427 -6.49 -2.74 13.24
N HIS A 428 -6.50 -2.82 11.90
CA HIS A 428 -5.44 -3.48 11.14
C HIS A 428 -4.10 -2.77 11.31
N HIS A 429 -4.06 -1.45 11.11
CA HIS A 429 -2.82 -0.68 11.21
C HIS A 429 -2.30 -0.59 12.65
N MET A 430 -3.18 -0.52 13.64
CA MET A 430 -2.79 -0.63 15.05
C MET A 430 -2.03 -1.93 15.31
N ALA A 431 -2.56 -3.08 14.84
CA ALA A 431 -1.91 -4.37 15.02
C ALA A 431 -0.56 -4.48 14.27
N LEU A 432 -0.47 -3.91 13.07
CA LEU A 432 0.78 -3.86 12.30
C LEU A 432 1.84 -2.97 12.96
N PHE A 433 1.45 -1.81 13.49
CA PHE A 433 2.37 -0.94 14.21
C PHE A 433 2.78 -1.56 15.56
N ASP A 434 1.86 -2.22 16.28
CA ASP A 434 2.19 -2.98 17.50
C ASP A 434 3.28 -4.02 17.17
N LEU A 435 3.12 -4.79 16.08
CA LEU A 435 4.13 -5.75 15.62
C LEU A 435 5.45 -5.05 15.23
N ALA A 436 5.39 -3.96 14.46
CA ALA A 436 6.59 -3.24 14.05
C ALA A 436 7.42 -2.74 15.25
N PHE A 437 6.76 -2.17 16.26
CA PHE A 437 7.43 -1.73 17.48
C PHE A 437 7.88 -2.88 18.37
N GLU A 438 7.18 -4.02 18.39
CA GLU A 438 7.68 -5.25 19.03
C GLU A 438 9.02 -5.68 18.42
N LEU A 439 9.10 -5.74 17.10
CA LEU A 439 10.33 -6.11 16.39
C LEU A 439 11.47 -5.08 16.63
N ILE A 440 11.17 -3.77 16.58
CA ILE A 440 12.15 -2.70 16.86
C ILE A 440 12.77 -2.86 18.24
N TYR A 441 11.99 -3.28 19.23
CA TYR A 441 12.46 -3.43 20.62
C TYR A 441 12.86 -4.87 20.99
N SER A 442 12.90 -5.78 20.03
CA SER A 442 13.39 -7.14 20.24
C SER A 442 14.91 -7.17 20.42
N ASP A 443 15.37 -7.95 21.40
CA ASP A 443 16.80 -8.21 21.63
C ASP A 443 17.28 -9.45 20.84
N ASP A 444 16.40 -10.13 20.08
CA ASP A 444 16.76 -11.29 19.27
C ASP A 444 17.66 -10.88 18.07
N PRO A 445 18.87 -11.46 17.96
CA PRO A 445 19.78 -11.12 16.88
C PRO A 445 19.24 -11.42 15.47
N LYS A 446 18.36 -12.41 15.31
CA LYS A 446 17.71 -12.75 14.03
C LYS A 446 16.75 -11.66 13.60
N VAL A 447 15.96 -11.14 14.54
CA VAL A 447 15.07 -10.00 14.33
C VAL A 447 15.88 -8.77 13.94
N GLN A 448 16.93 -8.46 14.71
CA GLN A 448 17.79 -7.32 14.46
C GLN A 448 18.48 -7.39 13.08
N TYR A 449 18.91 -8.57 12.66
CA TYR A 449 19.47 -8.80 11.33
C TYR A 449 18.46 -8.51 10.23
N SER A 450 17.25 -9.08 10.32
CA SER A 450 16.18 -8.85 9.34
C SER A 450 15.78 -7.38 9.26
N LEU A 451 15.63 -6.69 10.41
CA LEU A 451 15.37 -5.25 10.45
C LEU A 451 16.46 -4.44 9.75
N GLY A 452 17.73 -4.78 9.97
CA GLY A 452 18.86 -4.13 9.28
C GLY A 452 18.76 -4.25 7.77
N CYS A 453 18.47 -5.46 7.27
CA CYS A 453 18.28 -5.74 5.85
C CYS A 453 17.08 -4.95 5.28
N TRP A 454 15.94 -5.00 5.93
CA TRP A 454 14.70 -4.33 5.50
C TRP A 454 14.82 -2.80 5.50
N LEU A 455 15.63 -2.25 6.40
CA LEU A 455 15.94 -0.82 6.44
C LEU A 455 17.08 -0.41 5.50
N GLY A 456 17.74 -1.36 4.83
CA GLY A 456 18.90 -1.10 3.97
C GLY A 456 20.08 -0.51 4.74
N ILE A 457 20.32 -1.01 5.99
CA ILE A 457 21.43 -0.58 6.84
C ILE A 457 22.52 -1.65 6.76
N PRO A 458 23.63 -1.44 6.04
CA PRO A 458 24.69 -2.40 5.92
C PRO A 458 25.37 -2.62 7.28
N ASN A 459 25.72 -3.87 7.60
CA ASN A 459 26.43 -4.24 8.84
C ASN A 459 25.74 -3.78 10.12
N TYR A 460 24.41 -3.93 10.14
CA TYR A 460 23.58 -3.49 11.25
C TYR A 460 24.05 -4.06 12.59
N ARG A 461 24.46 -3.19 13.52
CA ARG A 461 24.78 -3.49 14.93
C ARG A 461 24.36 -2.36 15.85
N THR A 462 23.55 -1.44 15.38
CA THR A 462 23.16 -0.23 16.12
C THR A 462 21.84 -0.47 16.80
N GLU A 463 21.71 -0.16 18.10
CA GLU A 463 20.42 -0.14 18.78
C GLU A 463 19.49 0.89 18.11
N LEU A 464 18.46 0.43 17.44
CA LEU A 464 17.36 1.26 16.96
C LEU A 464 16.38 1.62 18.09
N ALA A 465 16.40 0.82 19.15
CA ALA A 465 15.51 0.94 20.30
C ALA A 465 15.97 2.04 21.25
N VAL A 466 15.23 3.14 21.33
CA VAL A 466 15.49 4.24 22.27
C VAL A 466 14.67 4.03 23.53
N ARG A 467 15.35 3.96 24.71
CA ARG A 467 14.72 3.75 26.02
C ARG A 467 15.16 4.83 27.00
N LEU A 468 14.22 5.36 27.77
CA LEU A 468 14.47 6.16 28.96
C LEU A 468 14.32 5.24 30.19
N LYS A 469 15.39 5.06 30.92
CA LYS A 469 15.45 4.23 32.17
C LYS A 469 14.98 5.01 33.39
#